data_33a3848063f0ffba14cadf51055863d3
#
_entry.id   33a3848063f0ffba14cadf51055863d3
#
_cell.length_a   1.000
_cell.length_b   1.000
_cell.length_c   1.000
_cell.angle_alpha   90.00
_cell.angle_beta   90.00
_cell.angle_gamma   90.00
#
_symmetry.space_group_name_H-M   'P 1'
#
loop_
_entity.id
_entity.type
_entity.pdbx_description
1 polymer ?
#
loop_
_entity_poly.entity_id
_entity_poly.type
_entity_poly.pdbx_seq_one_letter_code
_entity_poly.pdbx_strand_id
1 'polypeptide(L)'
;MVAFVRQTVFLGALVGMGLLSLPLQAEPKLQTETASAPDAFPIRFSYYPALAEKNTDGLDNAGVVILLHGDKGSRINWDKGASTAAGQPTFPAVLQEQGYAVVTVDLRKHGQSVLEGREDPIQNDDYAKMAAGDLKAVKDFLQKEHQEKKLNMGKMAIVGAGFSAPVATAFAEYDWLQKPHDDSPVPAMRTPRGQDVKAIILLSPDAAAGRLQTNKSLVFLNKQNLAFLFFVGKQDGADKGAAKNCFKACAGGTKKAEGRVELLEPDMKDRGTDLLGKAPPLIEIPMLKFLDTHLKKITVPWVDRRSRLDR
;
A
#
# COMPACT_ATOMS: atom_id res chain seq x y z
N MET A 1 -39.21 -64.01 57.08
CA MET A 1 -39.65 -63.31 55.90
C MET A 1 -38.67 -62.15 55.67
N VAL A 2 -37.64 -62.34 54.86
CA VAL A 2 -36.52 -61.41 54.69
C VAL A 2 -36.64 -60.80 53.28
N ALA A 3 -36.87 -59.47 53.25
CA ALA A 3 -36.98 -58.69 52.02
C ALA A 3 -35.57 -58.28 51.51
N PHE A 4 -35.23 -58.70 50.30
CA PHE A 4 -34.03 -58.28 49.61
C PHE A 4 -34.29 -56.97 48.88
N VAL A 5 -33.54 -55.92 49.25
CA VAL A 5 -33.48 -54.65 48.52
C VAL A 5 -32.37 -54.71 47.47
N ARG A 6 -32.71 -54.67 46.21
CA ARG A 6 -31.73 -54.52 45.09
C ARG A 6 -31.31 -53.06 44.93
N GLN A 7 -30.04 -52.75 45.15
CA GLN A 7 -29.45 -51.51 44.77
C GLN A 7 -29.07 -51.51 43.30
N THR A 8 -29.65 -50.59 42.52
CA THR A 8 -29.30 -50.34 41.13
C THR A 8 -28.21 -49.27 41.09
N VAL A 9 -27.02 -49.64 40.62
CA VAL A 9 -25.92 -48.71 40.43
C VAL A 9 -26.12 -48.07 39.06
N PHE A 10 -26.32 -46.74 39.02
CA PHE A 10 -26.30 -45.94 37.79
C PHE A 10 -24.84 -45.59 37.49
N LEU A 11 -24.32 -46.11 36.39
CA LEU A 11 -23.05 -45.74 35.82
C LEU A 11 -23.23 -44.45 34.97
N GLY A 12 -22.87 -43.31 35.48
CA GLY A 12 -22.91 -42.03 34.76
C GLY A 12 -21.76 -41.95 33.78
N ALA A 13 -22.07 -41.96 32.48
CA ALA A 13 -21.09 -41.67 31.44
C ALA A 13 -20.77 -40.19 31.43
N LEU A 14 -19.56 -39.80 31.84
CA LEU A 14 -19.04 -38.45 31.63
C LEU A 14 -18.69 -38.29 30.14
N VAL A 15 -19.57 -37.59 29.40
CA VAL A 15 -19.23 -37.11 28.05
C VAL A 15 -18.25 -35.92 28.20
N GLY A 16 -16.99 -36.16 27.98
CA GLY A 16 -15.99 -35.13 27.91
C GLY A 16 -16.24 -34.23 26.69
N MET A 17 -16.81 -33.04 26.92
CA MET A 17 -16.84 -31.97 25.92
C MET A 17 -15.42 -31.49 25.72
N GLY A 18 -14.74 -32.01 24.69
CA GLY A 18 -13.50 -31.44 24.19
C GLY A 18 -13.77 -30.01 23.72
N LEU A 19 -13.30 -29.03 24.46
CA LEU A 19 -13.18 -27.65 24.00
C LEU A 19 -12.22 -27.67 22.82
N LEU A 20 -12.77 -27.64 21.59
CA LEU A 20 -12.05 -27.29 20.38
C LEU A 20 -11.56 -25.85 20.58
N SER A 21 -10.31 -25.68 21.02
CA SER A 21 -9.61 -24.41 20.95
C SER A 21 -9.50 -24.03 19.48
N LEU A 22 -10.39 -23.14 19.04
CA LEU A 22 -10.19 -22.45 17.77
C LEU A 22 -8.79 -21.83 17.82
N PRO A 23 -7.96 -21.98 16.76
CA PRO A 23 -6.68 -21.31 16.72
C PRO A 23 -6.94 -19.80 16.88
N LEU A 24 -6.37 -19.22 17.93
CA LEU A 24 -6.32 -17.77 18.11
C LEU A 24 -5.64 -17.22 16.86
N GLN A 25 -6.44 -16.61 15.98
CA GLN A 25 -5.92 -15.94 14.78
C GLN A 25 -4.95 -14.89 15.31
N ALA A 26 -3.65 -15.08 15.01
CA ALA A 26 -2.63 -14.10 15.40
C ALA A 26 -3.04 -12.76 14.79
N GLU A 27 -3.26 -11.76 15.64
CA GLU A 27 -3.53 -10.40 15.16
C GLU A 27 -2.41 -9.99 14.19
N PRO A 28 -2.75 -9.34 13.05
CA PRO A 28 -1.78 -8.91 12.08
C PRO A 28 -0.70 -8.07 12.79
N LYS A 29 0.54 -8.53 12.74
CA LYS A 29 1.64 -7.99 13.54
C LYS A 29 2.10 -6.66 12.97
N LEU A 30 1.40 -5.58 13.31
CA LEU A 30 1.75 -4.21 12.99
C LEU A 30 3.08 -3.84 13.67
N GLN A 31 4.04 -3.32 12.90
CA GLN A 31 5.30 -2.77 13.38
C GLN A 31 5.31 -1.26 13.12
N THR A 32 5.74 -0.46 14.08
CA THR A 32 5.95 0.97 13.88
C THR A 32 7.45 1.21 13.68
N GLU A 33 7.78 1.79 12.53
CA GLU A 33 9.15 1.97 12.07
C GLU A 33 9.49 3.44 11.87
N THR A 34 10.79 3.72 11.79
CA THR A 34 11.32 5.03 11.47
C THR A 34 12.46 4.89 10.47
N ALA A 35 12.34 5.59 9.34
CA ALA A 35 13.45 5.77 8.42
C ALA A 35 13.95 7.22 8.47
N SER A 36 15.22 7.41 8.15
CA SER A 36 15.81 8.75 8.02
C SER A 36 15.88 9.12 6.56
N ALA A 37 15.22 10.22 6.18
CA ALA A 37 15.38 10.79 4.84
C ALA A 37 16.83 11.27 4.61
N PRO A 38 17.26 11.51 3.36
CA PRO A 38 18.64 11.97 3.07
C PRO A 38 19.04 13.29 3.75
N ASP A 39 18.06 14.12 4.09
CA ASP A 39 18.23 15.36 4.86
C ASP A 39 18.08 15.14 6.38
N ALA A 40 18.21 13.91 6.85
CA ALA A 40 18.07 13.46 8.23
C ALA A 40 16.66 13.70 8.84
N PHE A 41 15.65 14.00 8.02
CA PHE A 41 14.28 14.14 8.51
C PHE A 41 13.71 12.77 8.88
N PRO A 42 13.11 12.58 10.10
CA PRO A 42 12.55 11.31 10.54
C PRO A 42 11.20 11.05 9.85
N ILE A 43 11.09 9.90 9.20
CA ILE A 43 9.86 9.43 8.56
C ILE A 43 9.31 8.26 9.35
N ARG A 44 8.14 8.45 9.94
CA ARG A 44 7.41 7.42 10.68
C ARG A 44 6.44 6.70 9.75
N PHE A 45 6.37 5.39 9.90
CA PHE A 45 5.43 4.57 9.13
C PHE A 45 5.05 3.32 9.91
N SER A 46 3.90 2.75 9.56
CA SER A 46 3.50 1.43 10.03
C SER A 46 3.83 0.41 8.95
N TYR A 47 4.41 -0.71 9.33
CA TYR A 47 4.70 -1.83 8.47
C TYR A 47 3.88 -3.05 8.87
N TYR A 48 3.16 -3.61 7.93
CA TYR A 48 2.43 -4.85 8.02
C TYR A 48 3.18 -5.88 7.15
N PRO A 49 3.98 -6.77 7.76
CA PRO A 49 4.74 -7.77 6.99
C PRO A 49 3.79 -8.73 6.28
N ALA A 50 4.20 -9.21 5.10
CA ALA A 50 3.45 -10.25 4.41
C ALA A 50 3.39 -11.52 5.25
N LEU A 51 2.23 -12.18 5.28
CA LEU A 51 2.00 -13.38 6.07
C LEU A 51 2.39 -14.63 5.26
N ALA A 52 3.20 -15.52 5.84
CA ALA A 52 3.68 -16.73 5.17
C ALA A 52 2.52 -17.66 4.79
N GLU A 53 1.52 -17.80 5.67
CA GLU A 53 0.33 -18.63 5.44
C GLU A 53 -0.58 -18.11 4.31
N LYS A 54 -0.39 -16.87 3.87
CA LYS A 54 -1.12 -16.25 2.74
C LYS A 54 -0.29 -16.26 1.44
N ASN A 55 0.97 -16.69 1.50
CA ASN A 55 1.91 -16.70 0.39
C ASN A 55 2.50 -18.11 0.19
N THR A 56 1.67 -19.02 -0.32
CA THR A 56 2.05 -20.45 -0.55
C THR A 56 3.22 -20.61 -1.51
N ASP A 57 3.42 -19.66 -2.43
CA ASP A 57 4.50 -19.64 -3.41
C ASP A 57 5.79 -18.95 -2.87
N GLY A 58 5.81 -18.64 -1.57
CA GLY A 58 6.91 -17.99 -0.88
C GLY A 58 6.72 -16.48 -0.68
N LEU A 59 7.28 -15.96 0.41
CA LEU A 59 7.24 -14.53 0.73
C LEU A 59 8.01 -13.69 -0.29
N ASP A 60 9.02 -14.25 -0.94
CA ASP A 60 9.77 -13.61 -2.01
C ASP A 60 8.96 -13.41 -3.32
N ASN A 61 7.69 -13.84 -3.33
CA ASN A 61 6.70 -13.49 -4.35
C ASN A 61 5.64 -12.48 -3.85
N ALA A 62 5.59 -12.17 -2.56
CA ALA A 62 4.62 -11.24 -1.97
C ALA A 62 4.84 -9.81 -2.46
N GLY A 63 3.80 -9.19 -3.04
CA GLY A 63 3.85 -7.78 -3.43
C GLY A 63 3.79 -6.83 -2.23
N VAL A 64 4.17 -5.56 -2.43
CA VAL A 64 4.12 -4.52 -1.41
C VAL A 64 3.25 -3.35 -1.84
N VAL A 65 2.45 -2.81 -0.92
CA VAL A 65 1.58 -1.66 -1.15
C VAL A 65 1.94 -0.53 -0.19
N ILE A 66 2.27 0.65 -0.74
CA ILE A 66 2.54 1.88 0.03
C ILE A 66 1.27 2.73 0.03
N LEU A 67 0.78 3.12 1.19
CA LEU A 67 -0.44 3.90 1.40
C LEU A 67 -0.09 5.28 1.94
N LEU A 68 -0.44 6.33 1.21
CA LEU A 68 -0.21 7.72 1.57
C LEU A 68 -1.53 8.39 1.94
N HIS A 69 -1.53 9.16 3.03
CA HIS A 69 -2.70 9.87 3.53
C HIS A 69 -3.05 11.11 2.69
N GLY A 70 -4.29 11.58 2.86
CA GLY A 70 -4.79 12.84 2.29
C GLY A 70 -4.38 14.07 3.08
N ASP A 71 -4.91 15.24 2.65
CA ASP A 71 -4.67 16.54 3.29
C ASP A 71 -5.07 16.52 4.77
N LYS A 72 -4.26 17.19 5.61
CA LYS A 72 -4.43 17.23 7.08
C LYS A 72 -4.51 15.85 7.75
N GLY A 73 -4.14 14.78 7.03
CA GLY A 73 -4.16 13.41 7.50
C GLY A 73 -2.81 12.94 8.06
N SER A 74 -2.78 11.67 8.40
CA SER A 74 -1.61 10.92 8.80
C SER A 74 -1.81 9.44 8.45
N ARG A 75 -0.81 8.58 8.69
CA ARG A 75 -0.96 7.13 8.52
C ARG A 75 -2.15 6.56 9.32
N ILE A 76 -2.56 7.25 10.40
CA ILE A 76 -3.70 6.84 11.23
C ILE A 76 -5.01 6.78 10.43
N ASN A 77 -5.15 7.57 9.35
CA ASN A 77 -6.30 7.47 8.45
C ASN A 77 -6.43 6.08 7.82
N TRP A 78 -5.31 5.39 7.58
CA TRP A 78 -5.26 4.03 7.11
C TRP A 78 -5.33 3.02 8.24
N ASP A 79 -4.54 3.22 9.30
CA ASP A 79 -4.36 2.25 10.39
C ASP A 79 -5.60 2.11 11.28
N LYS A 80 -6.45 3.15 11.36
CA LYS A 80 -7.65 3.19 12.22
C LYS A 80 -8.91 3.73 11.54
N GLY A 81 -8.76 4.65 10.58
CA GLY A 81 -9.87 5.42 10.02
C GLY A 81 -10.66 4.71 8.92
N ALA A 82 -10.08 3.71 8.28
CA ALA A 82 -10.72 2.99 7.17
C ALA A 82 -11.65 1.87 7.63
N SER A 83 -12.00 1.81 8.90
CA SER A 83 -13.00 0.88 9.45
C SER A 83 -14.20 1.66 9.96
N THR A 84 -15.39 1.37 9.43
CA THR A 84 -16.64 2.07 9.76
C THR A 84 -17.44 1.40 10.88
N ALA A 85 -17.15 0.15 11.17
CA ALA A 85 -17.82 -0.60 12.22
C ALA A 85 -16.82 -1.12 13.23
N ALA A 86 -17.14 -1.02 14.53
CA ALA A 86 -16.32 -1.62 15.57
C ALA A 86 -16.08 -3.12 15.25
N GLY A 87 -14.83 -3.53 15.23
CA GLY A 87 -14.44 -4.92 14.94
C GLY A 87 -14.23 -5.28 13.47
N GLN A 88 -14.41 -4.35 12.53
CA GLN A 88 -14.02 -4.59 11.14
C GLN A 88 -12.52 -4.34 10.96
N PRO A 89 -11.82 -5.18 10.16
CA PRO A 89 -10.40 -4.97 9.87
C PRO A 89 -10.19 -3.69 9.06
N THR A 90 -9.08 -3.00 9.32
CA THR A 90 -8.65 -1.84 8.53
C THR A 90 -8.20 -2.27 7.13
N PHE A 91 -8.18 -1.35 6.16
CA PHE A 91 -7.78 -1.70 4.80
C PHE A 91 -6.34 -2.25 4.71
N PRO A 92 -5.32 -1.71 5.44
CA PRO A 92 -4.01 -2.35 5.52
C PRO A 92 -4.04 -3.79 6.04
N ALA A 93 -4.86 -4.07 7.07
CA ALA A 93 -5.02 -5.43 7.58
C ALA A 93 -5.69 -6.36 6.56
N VAL A 94 -6.68 -5.87 5.82
CA VAL A 94 -7.31 -6.63 4.72
C VAL A 94 -6.28 -6.94 3.62
N LEU A 95 -5.43 -5.98 3.24
CA LEU A 95 -4.36 -6.20 2.27
C LEU A 95 -3.36 -7.25 2.77
N GLN A 96 -2.97 -7.20 4.05
CA GLN A 96 -2.09 -8.17 4.67
C GLN A 96 -2.70 -9.59 4.61
N GLU A 97 -3.99 -9.72 4.94
CA GLU A 97 -4.74 -10.99 4.82
C GLU A 97 -4.84 -11.50 3.37
N GLN A 98 -4.73 -10.60 2.39
CA GLN A 98 -4.62 -10.97 0.97
C GLN A 98 -3.19 -11.32 0.55
N GLY A 99 -2.21 -11.31 1.46
CA GLY A 99 -0.82 -11.72 1.23
C GLY A 99 0.12 -10.60 0.81
N TYR A 100 -0.28 -9.34 0.91
CA TYR A 100 0.60 -8.21 0.64
C TYR A 100 1.42 -7.83 1.89
N ALA A 101 2.63 -7.34 1.69
CA ALA A 101 3.26 -6.44 2.66
C ALA A 101 2.65 -5.04 2.48
N VAL A 102 2.41 -4.31 3.57
CA VAL A 102 1.79 -2.99 3.49
C VAL A 102 2.56 -1.98 4.32
N VAL A 103 2.71 -0.77 3.79
CA VAL A 103 3.29 0.36 4.52
C VAL A 103 2.31 1.53 4.49
N THR A 104 1.96 2.07 5.66
CA THR A 104 1.23 3.33 5.79
C THR A 104 2.19 4.40 6.29
N VAL A 105 2.31 5.53 5.59
CA VAL A 105 3.36 6.52 5.82
C VAL A 105 2.80 7.81 6.40
N ASP A 106 3.42 8.31 7.46
CA ASP A 106 3.33 9.73 7.80
C ASP A 106 4.30 10.51 6.90
N LEU A 107 3.81 11.25 5.93
CA LEU A 107 4.65 12.13 5.14
C LEU A 107 5.25 13.24 6.03
N ARG A 108 6.41 13.81 5.66
CA ARG A 108 7.07 14.85 6.46
C ARG A 108 6.11 15.97 6.89
N LYS A 109 6.27 16.43 8.11
CA LYS A 109 5.42 17.46 8.76
C LYS A 109 3.97 17.02 8.96
N HIS A 110 3.70 15.72 8.90
CA HIS A 110 2.40 15.14 9.24
C HIS A 110 2.57 14.02 10.30
N GLY A 111 1.51 13.81 11.08
CA GLY A 111 1.45 12.75 12.06
C GLY A 111 2.63 12.76 13.01
N GLN A 112 3.41 11.68 13.02
CA GLN A 112 4.62 11.53 13.84
C GLN A 112 5.92 11.82 13.07
N SER A 113 5.84 12.15 11.77
CA SER A 113 6.99 12.58 10.97
C SER A 113 7.21 14.08 11.12
N VAL A 114 7.60 14.48 12.32
CA VAL A 114 7.86 15.88 12.71
C VAL A 114 9.21 15.97 13.43
N LEU A 115 9.85 17.13 13.35
CA LEU A 115 11.03 17.41 14.18
C LEU A 115 10.56 17.77 15.59
N GLU A 116 11.21 17.20 16.58
CA GLU A 116 10.86 17.41 17.98
C GLU A 116 10.86 18.92 18.34
N GLY A 117 9.77 19.36 18.95
CA GLY A 117 9.59 20.76 19.34
C GLY A 117 9.35 21.74 18.19
N ARG A 118 9.06 21.27 16.98
CA ARG A 118 8.79 22.12 15.80
C ARG A 118 7.48 21.72 15.11
N GLU A 119 6.61 22.70 14.93
CA GLU A 119 5.42 22.64 14.06
C GLU A 119 5.62 23.56 12.84
N ASP A 120 6.57 23.17 11.97
CA ASP A 120 6.86 23.95 10.79
C ASP A 120 5.77 23.74 9.72
N PRO A 121 5.23 24.82 9.11
CA PRO A 121 4.27 24.65 8.02
C PRO A 121 4.94 24.02 6.80
N ILE A 122 4.13 23.31 6.00
CA ILE A 122 4.59 22.68 4.75
C ILE A 122 4.99 23.80 3.77
N GLN A 123 6.16 23.63 3.17
CA GLN A 123 6.69 24.52 2.13
C GLN A 123 6.59 23.82 0.75
N ASN A 124 6.61 24.61 -0.31
CA ASN A 124 6.54 24.09 -1.67
C ASN A 124 7.62 23.03 -1.99
N ASP A 125 8.82 23.18 -1.44
CA ASP A 125 9.92 22.23 -1.65
C ASP A 125 9.76 20.94 -0.83
N ASP A 126 8.93 20.92 0.22
CA ASP A 126 8.69 19.72 1.02
C ASP A 126 8.04 18.60 0.20
N TYR A 127 7.15 18.94 -0.73
CA TYR A 127 6.51 17.95 -1.60
C TYR A 127 7.53 17.19 -2.47
N ALA A 128 8.53 17.90 -3.01
CA ALA A 128 9.60 17.26 -3.76
C ALA A 128 10.47 16.37 -2.84
N LYS A 129 10.72 16.80 -1.60
CA LYS A 129 11.43 15.99 -0.60
C LYS A 129 10.62 14.77 -0.18
N MET A 130 9.28 14.88 -0.05
CA MET A 130 8.41 13.73 0.19
C MET A 130 8.61 12.64 -0.86
N ALA A 131 8.60 13.02 -2.15
CA ALA A 131 8.72 12.07 -3.24
C ALA A 131 10.13 11.49 -3.38
N ALA A 132 11.17 12.34 -3.39
CA ALA A 132 12.54 11.93 -3.70
C ALA A 132 13.36 11.51 -2.46
N GLY A 133 12.95 11.93 -1.26
CA GLY A 133 13.67 11.69 -0.01
C GLY A 133 12.92 10.75 0.92
N ASP A 134 11.71 11.13 1.37
CA ASP A 134 10.97 10.39 2.38
C ASP A 134 10.57 9.01 1.88
N LEU A 135 9.93 8.94 0.72
CA LEU A 135 9.52 7.67 0.12
C LEU A 135 10.72 6.84 -0.35
N LYS A 136 11.86 7.49 -0.67
CA LYS A 136 13.11 6.75 -0.87
C LYS A 136 13.56 6.07 0.42
N ALA A 137 13.52 6.76 1.56
CA ALA A 137 13.91 6.16 2.85
C ALA A 137 13.00 4.98 3.22
N VAL A 138 11.69 5.07 2.97
CA VAL A 138 10.74 3.95 3.11
C VAL A 138 11.11 2.82 2.13
N LYS A 139 11.44 3.13 0.89
CA LYS A 139 11.88 2.15 -0.10
C LYS A 139 13.18 1.46 0.30
N ASP A 140 14.13 2.17 0.90
CA ASP A 140 15.39 1.61 1.39
C ASP A 140 15.13 0.60 2.55
N PHE A 141 14.13 0.84 3.40
CA PHE A 141 13.65 -0.14 4.38
C PHE A 141 13.07 -1.38 3.67
N LEU A 142 12.19 -1.18 2.71
CA LEU A 142 11.59 -2.28 1.94
C LEU A 142 12.64 -3.10 1.16
N GLN A 143 13.73 -2.45 0.74
CA GLN A 143 14.85 -3.16 0.10
C GLN A 143 15.55 -4.11 1.08
N LYS A 144 15.67 -3.77 2.36
CA LYS A 144 16.21 -4.69 3.38
C LYS A 144 15.29 -5.90 3.56
N GLU A 145 13.99 -5.66 3.71
CA GLU A 145 12.99 -6.74 3.82
C GLU A 145 12.97 -7.64 2.57
N HIS A 146 13.13 -7.04 1.37
CA HIS A 146 13.27 -7.78 0.12
C HIS A 146 14.53 -8.65 0.10
N GLN A 147 15.68 -8.14 0.57
CA GLN A 147 16.92 -8.91 0.62
C GLN A 147 16.84 -10.10 1.58
N GLU A 148 16.02 -10.00 2.61
CA GLU A 148 15.69 -11.09 3.54
C GLU A 148 14.60 -12.03 3.00
N LYS A 149 14.16 -11.85 1.74
CA LYS A 149 13.12 -12.63 1.07
C LYS A 149 11.75 -12.59 1.77
N LYS A 150 11.44 -11.50 2.46
CA LYS A 150 10.16 -11.28 3.15
C LYS A 150 9.09 -10.64 2.25
N LEU A 151 9.50 -10.11 1.10
CA LEU A 151 8.64 -9.54 0.07
C LEU A 151 9.36 -9.48 -1.28
N ASN A 152 8.62 -9.18 -2.36
CA ASN A 152 9.19 -8.84 -3.67
C ASN A 152 8.96 -7.37 -3.99
N MET A 153 9.98 -6.52 -3.80
CA MET A 153 9.85 -5.09 -4.11
C MET A 153 9.63 -4.80 -5.59
N GLY A 154 9.99 -5.73 -6.50
CA GLY A 154 9.66 -5.62 -7.93
C GLY A 154 8.15 -5.71 -8.22
N LYS A 155 7.34 -6.00 -7.20
CA LYS A 155 5.88 -6.01 -7.22
C LYS A 155 5.36 -4.95 -6.24
N MET A 156 5.58 -3.67 -6.56
CA MET A 156 5.20 -2.53 -5.72
C MET A 156 4.00 -1.79 -6.30
N ALA A 157 3.05 -1.44 -5.43
CA ALA A 157 2.00 -0.47 -5.73
C ALA A 157 2.07 0.71 -4.76
N ILE A 158 1.56 1.86 -5.20
CA ILE A 158 1.44 3.04 -4.34
C ILE A 158 0.04 3.63 -4.46
N VAL A 159 -0.53 4.02 -3.32
CA VAL A 159 -1.82 4.69 -3.22
C VAL A 159 -1.61 6.10 -2.72
N GLY A 160 -2.08 7.09 -3.46
CA GLY A 160 -2.05 8.50 -3.09
C GLY A 160 -3.46 9.07 -2.93
N ALA A 161 -3.66 9.99 -1.98
CA ALA A 161 -4.94 10.64 -1.72
C ALA A 161 -4.80 12.16 -1.68
N GLY A 162 -5.64 12.88 -2.43
CA GLY A 162 -5.57 14.35 -2.51
C GLY A 162 -4.16 14.83 -2.88
N PHE A 163 -3.54 15.64 -2.02
CA PHE A 163 -2.19 16.22 -2.22
C PHE A 163 -1.08 15.16 -2.33
N SER A 164 -1.25 13.98 -1.77
CA SER A 164 -0.23 12.92 -1.90
C SER A 164 -0.28 12.19 -3.25
N ALA A 165 -1.28 12.46 -4.11
CA ALA A 165 -1.30 11.92 -5.47
C ALA A 165 -0.12 12.43 -6.34
N PRO A 166 0.18 13.76 -6.41
CA PRO A 166 1.39 14.21 -7.09
C PRO A 166 2.69 13.71 -6.43
N VAL A 167 2.71 13.50 -5.12
CA VAL A 167 3.87 12.89 -4.42
C VAL A 167 4.05 11.42 -4.85
N ALA A 168 2.98 10.63 -4.85
CA ALA A 168 2.99 9.23 -5.26
C ALA A 168 3.44 9.05 -6.72
N THR A 169 2.90 9.87 -7.62
CA THR A 169 3.25 9.81 -9.05
C THR A 169 4.68 10.25 -9.31
N ALA A 170 5.17 11.30 -8.62
CA ALA A 170 6.56 11.75 -8.72
C ALA A 170 7.53 10.69 -8.15
N PHE A 171 7.21 10.05 -7.03
CA PHE A 171 8.00 8.94 -6.50
C PHE A 171 8.10 7.80 -7.51
N ALA A 172 6.98 7.39 -8.11
CA ALA A 172 6.99 6.35 -9.13
C ALA A 172 7.80 6.76 -10.37
N GLU A 173 7.75 8.03 -10.78
CA GLU A 173 8.60 8.56 -11.86
C GLU A 173 10.09 8.48 -11.49
N TYR A 174 10.48 8.90 -10.29
CA TYR A 174 11.85 8.77 -9.79
C TYR A 174 12.31 7.32 -9.73
N ASP A 175 11.45 6.40 -9.29
CA ASP A 175 11.70 4.97 -9.27
C ASP A 175 12.00 4.42 -10.67
N TRP A 176 11.21 4.81 -11.67
CA TRP A 176 11.39 4.37 -13.05
C TRP A 176 12.58 5.01 -13.77
N LEU A 177 13.02 6.18 -13.33
CA LEU A 177 14.20 6.87 -13.85
C LEU A 177 15.52 6.34 -13.28
N GLN A 178 15.49 5.48 -12.26
CA GLN A 178 16.71 4.91 -11.68
C GLN A 178 17.45 4.05 -12.70
N LYS A 179 18.73 4.37 -12.93
CA LYS A 179 19.59 3.53 -13.74
C LYS A 179 20.03 2.30 -12.95
N PRO A 180 20.14 1.11 -13.57
CA PRO A 180 20.73 -0.06 -12.94
C PRO A 180 22.14 0.22 -12.40
N HIS A 181 22.61 -0.61 -11.47
CA HIS A 181 24.01 -0.56 -11.04
C HIS A 181 24.94 -0.80 -12.23
N ASP A 182 26.11 -0.13 -12.24
CA ASP A 182 27.14 -0.36 -13.26
C ASP A 182 28.06 -1.52 -12.84
N ASP A 183 27.45 -2.68 -12.61
CA ASP A 183 28.07 -3.89 -12.04
C ASP A 183 28.17 -5.04 -13.06
N SER A 184 27.92 -4.76 -14.33
CA SER A 184 28.11 -5.69 -15.44
C SER A 184 28.39 -4.94 -16.75
N PRO A 185 29.34 -5.40 -17.59
CA PRO A 185 29.54 -4.86 -18.92
C PRO A 185 28.33 -5.09 -19.84
N VAL A 186 27.50 -6.12 -19.56
CA VAL A 186 26.29 -6.42 -20.32
C VAL A 186 25.10 -5.72 -19.66
N PRO A 187 24.45 -4.71 -20.30
CA PRO A 187 23.39 -3.91 -19.69
C PRO A 187 22.21 -4.75 -19.14
N ALA A 188 21.79 -5.78 -19.87
CA ALA A 188 20.71 -6.67 -19.48
C ALA A 188 21.01 -7.52 -18.22
N MET A 189 22.27 -7.60 -17.83
CA MET A 189 22.72 -8.34 -16.64
C MET A 189 23.02 -7.43 -15.45
N ARG A 190 22.85 -6.13 -15.59
CA ARG A 190 23.04 -5.16 -14.50
C ARG A 190 21.98 -5.31 -13.43
N THR A 191 22.39 -5.20 -12.17
CA THR A 191 21.46 -5.26 -11.03
C THR A 191 20.50 -4.06 -11.05
N PRO A 192 19.17 -4.28 -11.01
CA PRO A 192 18.20 -3.19 -11.07
C PRO A 192 18.19 -2.38 -9.76
N ARG A 193 17.96 -1.05 -9.87
CA ARG A 193 17.82 -0.12 -8.73
C ARG A 193 16.45 0.49 -8.60
N GLY A 194 15.58 0.31 -9.58
CA GLY A 194 14.25 0.88 -9.65
C GLY A 194 13.35 0.07 -10.58
N GLN A 195 12.33 0.76 -11.12
CA GLN A 195 11.28 0.17 -11.95
C GLN A 195 10.44 -0.84 -11.15
N ASP A 196 10.26 -0.57 -9.87
CA ASP A 196 9.58 -1.47 -8.93
C ASP A 196 8.09 -1.22 -8.88
N VAL A 197 7.64 0.04 -9.02
CA VAL A 197 6.23 0.42 -9.06
C VAL A 197 5.57 -0.12 -10.34
N LYS A 198 4.49 -0.91 -10.16
CA LYS A 198 3.71 -1.51 -11.25
C LYS A 198 2.29 -0.97 -11.34
N ALA A 199 1.73 -0.54 -10.20
CA ALA A 199 0.36 -0.06 -10.11
C ALA A 199 0.26 1.19 -9.23
N ILE A 200 -0.62 2.11 -9.60
CA ILE A 200 -0.88 3.35 -8.86
C ILE A 200 -2.39 3.50 -8.68
N ILE A 201 -2.83 3.76 -7.45
CA ILE A 201 -4.22 4.09 -7.13
C ILE A 201 -4.26 5.51 -6.60
N LEU A 202 -5.14 6.34 -7.15
CA LEU A 202 -5.30 7.73 -6.73
C LEU A 202 -6.74 8.02 -6.28
N LEU A 203 -6.88 8.45 -5.04
CA LEU A 203 -8.15 8.80 -4.41
C LEU A 203 -8.32 10.33 -4.44
N SER A 204 -9.26 10.82 -5.25
CA SER A 204 -9.51 12.27 -5.46
C SER A 204 -8.21 13.06 -5.69
N PRO A 205 -7.42 12.74 -6.73
CA PRO A 205 -6.08 13.30 -6.90
C PRO A 205 -6.09 14.81 -7.08
N ASP A 206 -5.19 15.52 -6.40
CA ASP A 206 -4.88 16.90 -6.73
C ASP A 206 -4.05 16.98 -8.01
N ALA A 207 -4.25 18.04 -8.78
CA ALA A 207 -3.50 18.27 -10.02
C ALA A 207 -2.01 18.54 -9.75
N ALA A 208 -1.71 19.15 -8.59
CA ALA A 208 -0.35 19.53 -8.21
C ALA A 208 -0.20 19.63 -6.70
N ALA A 209 1.05 19.47 -6.22
CA ALA A 209 1.47 19.81 -4.87
C ALA A 209 2.87 20.46 -4.95
N GLY A 210 2.98 21.72 -4.51
CA GLY A 210 4.18 22.52 -4.74
C GLY A 210 4.53 22.58 -6.23
N ARG A 211 5.70 22.08 -6.59
CA ARG A 211 6.16 22.03 -7.99
C ARG A 211 5.86 20.70 -8.69
N LEU A 212 5.33 19.71 -7.97
CA LEU A 212 4.99 18.41 -8.54
C LEU A 212 3.67 18.52 -9.33
N GLN A 213 3.63 17.92 -10.50
CA GLN A 213 2.49 17.94 -11.43
C GLN A 213 2.05 16.50 -11.69
N THR A 214 0.86 16.12 -11.21
CA THR A 214 0.34 14.75 -11.32
C THR A 214 0.30 14.26 -12.76
N ASN A 215 -0.28 15.06 -13.68
CA ASN A 215 -0.42 14.67 -15.08
C ASN A 215 0.92 14.51 -15.79
N LYS A 216 1.95 15.29 -15.45
CA LYS A 216 3.28 15.18 -16.05
C LYS A 216 3.90 13.81 -15.76
N SER A 217 3.90 13.41 -14.50
CA SER A 217 4.40 12.11 -14.08
C SER A 217 3.57 10.96 -14.66
N LEU A 218 2.22 11.09 -14.68
CA LEU A 218 1.32 10.09 -15.26
C LEU A 218 1.58 9.85 -16.75
N VAL A 219 1.81 10.89 -17.55
CA VAL A 219 2.15 10.75 -18.98
C VAL A 219 3.44 9.97 -19.18
N PHE A 220 4.46 10.21 -18.35
CA PHE A 220 5.70 9.44 -18.37
C PHE A 220 5.44 7.97 -17.99
N LEU A 221 4.78 7.73 -16.85
CA LEU A 221 4.52 6.39 -16.30
C LEU A 221 3.61 5.54 -17.19
N ASN A 222 2.66 6.18 -17.89
CA ASN A 222 1.80 5.49 -18.86
C ASN A 222 2.60 4.88 -20.01
N LYS A 223 3.68 5.54 -20.46
CA LYS A 223 4.60 5.00 -21.47
C LYS A 223 5.35 3.75 -20.98
N GLN A 224 5.47 3.59 -19.66
CA GLN A 224 6.09 2.43 -19.03
C GLN A 224 5.08 1.29 -18.76
N ASN A 225 3.84 1.40 -19.23
CA ASN A 225 2.75 0.43 -19.08
C ASN A 225 2.34 0.14 -17.61
N LEU A 226 2.47 1.10 -16.70
CA LEU A 226 1.92 0.97 -15.35
C LEU A 226 0.39 0.91 -15.39
N ALA A 227 -0.20 0.25 -14.39
CA ALA A 227 -1.65 0.24 -14.21
C ALA A 227 -2.10 1.39 -13.30
N PHE A 228 -3.26 1.98 -13.62
CA PHE A 228 -3.80 3.15 -12.90
C PHE A 228 -5.27 2.97 -12.58
N LEU A 229 -5.61 3.20 -11.30
CA LEU A 229 -6.99 3.27 -10.85
C LEU A 229 -7.24 4.62 -10.19
N PHE A 230 -8.24 5.33 -10.66
CA PHE A 230 -8.64 6.64 -10.15
C PHE A 230 -10.00 6.54 -9.48
N PHE A 231 -10.16 7.21 -8.35
CA PHE A 231 -11.44 7.42 -7.68
C PHE A 231 -11.71 8.90 -7.51
N VAL A 232 -12.97 9.28 -7.69
CA VAL A 232 -13.48 10.60 -7.33
C VAL A 232 -14.96 10.49 -7.00
N GLY A 233 -15.40 11.07 -5.89
CA GLY A 233 -16.82 11.15 -5.60
C GLY A 233 -17.54 12.00 -6.65
N LYS A 234 -18.66 11.53 -7.19
CA LYS A 234 -19.45 12.30 -8.18
C LYS A 234 -19.87 13.68 -7.67
N GLN A 235 -20.01 13.79 -6.34
CA GLN A 235 -20.42 15.03 -5.65
C GLN A 235 -19.22 15.76 -5.01
N ASP A 236 -17.96 15.36 -5.28
CA ASP A 236 -16.76 16.05 -4.84
C ASP A 236 -16.57 17.36 -5.60
N GLY A 237 -17.13 18.46 -5.09
CA GLY A 237 -17.02 19.79 -5.69
C GLY A 237 -15.60 20.37 -5.68
N ALA A 238 -14.68 19.79 -4.89
CA ALA A 238 -13.29 20.24 -4.81
C ALA A 238 -12.40 19.62 -5.90
N ASP A 239 -12.80 18.53 -6.54
CA ASP A 239 -12.03 17.84 -7.59
C ASP A 239 -11.80 18.72 -8.83
N LYS A 240 -12.78 19.57 -9.19
CA LYS A 240 -12.71 20.48 -10.36
C LYS A 240 -12.25 19.77 -11.66
N GLY A 241 -12.51 18.47 -11.78
CA GLY A 241 -12.15 17.66 -12.93
C GLY A 241 -10.72 17.12 -12.93
N ALA A 242 -9.97 17.23 -11.83
CA ALA A 242 -8.58 16.76 -11.73
C ALA A 242 -8.48 15.24 -11.98
N ALA A 243 -9.36 14.44 -11.35
CA ALA A 243 -9.36 12.98 -11.54
C ALA A 243 -9.63 12.59 -13.00
N LYS A 244 -10.59 13.24 -13.66
CA LYS A 244 -10.87 13.01 -15.11
C LYS A 244 -9.69 13.40 -15.99
N ASN A 245 -8.97 14.47 -15.65
CA ASN A 245 -7.79 14.89 -16.40
C ASN A 245 -6.64 13.87 -16.21
N CYS A 246 -6.45 13.35 -14.99
CA CYS A 246 -5.50 12.28 -14.72
C CYS A 246 -5.83 11.00 -15.53
N PHE A 247 -7.10 10.60 -15.51
CA PHE A 247 -7.56 9.46 -16.30
C PHE A 247 -7.30 9.66 -17.80
N LYS A 248 -7.66 10.82 -18.36
CA LYS A 248 -7.41 11.13 -19.78
C LYS A 248 -5.95 11.11 -20.15
N ALA A 249 -5.06 11.57 -19.26
CA ALA A 249 -3.61 11.53 -19.46
C ALA A 249 -3.07 10.10 -19.62
N CYS A 250 -3.72 9.11 -18.98
CA CYS A 250 -3.33 7.70 -19.04
C CYS A 250 -4.13 6.89 -20.06
N ALA A 251 -5.43 7.15 -20.22
CA ALA A 251 -6.30 6.36 -21.10
C ALA A 251 -6.03 6.61 -22.60
N GLY A 252 -5.63 7.84 -22.96
CA GLY A 252 -5.12 8.20 -24.30
C GLY A 252 -5.92 7.72 -25.52
N GLY A 253 -7.16 7.26 -25.35
CA GLY A 253 -8.01 6.74 -26.42
C GLY A 253 -7.54 5.46 -27.11
N THR A 254 -6.55 4.76 -26.55
CA THR A 254 -5.98 3.55 -27.15
C THR A 254 -6.52 2.28 -26.48
N LYS A 255 -6.78 1.22 -27.28
CA LYS A 255 -7.14 -0.14 -26.79
C LYS A 255 -6.11 -0.71 -25.78
N LYS A 256 -4.87 -0.22 -25.77
CA LYS A 256 -3.82 -0.61 -24.81
C LYS A 256 -4.11 -0.19 -23.36
N ALA A 257 -5.01 0.77 -23.14
CA ALA A 257 -5.39 1.23 -21.80
C ALA A 257 -6.53 0.39 -21.18
N GLU A 258 -7.25 -0.41 -22.00
CA GLU A 258 -8.39 -1.21 -21.55
C GLU A 258 -7.97 -2.22 -20.47
N GLY A 259 -8.69 -2.23 -19.34
CA GLY A 259 -8.39 -3.08 -18.19
C GLY A 259 -7.16 -2.66 -17.36
N ARG A 260 -6.37 -1.67 -17.82
CA ARG A 260 -5.18 -1.19 -17.15
C ARG A 260 -5.36 0.22 -16.54
N VAL A 261 -6.26 1.01 -17.11
CA VAL A 261 -6.55 2.38 -16.68
C VAL A 261 -8.05 2.51 -16.43
N GLU A 262 -8.42 2.73 -15.20
CA GLU A 262 -9.82 2.78 -14.77
C GLU A 262 -10.12 4.05 -14.00
N LEU A 263 -11.31 4.62 -14.16
CA LEU A 263 -11.86 5.71 -13.35
C LEU A 263 -13.19 5.27 -12.77
N LEU A 264 -13.30 5.32 -11.45
CA LEU A 264 -14.52 5.01 -10.71
C LEU A 264 -15.06 6.29 -10.05
N GLU A 265 -16.35 6.55 -10.29
CA GLU A 265 -17.05 7.75 -9.80
C GLU A 265 -18.23 7.33 -8.90
N PRO A 266 -17.99 6.86 -7.65
CA PRO A 266 -19.06 6.52 -6.73
C PRO A 266 -19.92 7.75 -6.40
N ASP A 267 -21.21 7.52 -6.12
CA ASP A 267 -22.14 8.59 -5.75
C ASP A 267 -21.93 9.03 -4.30
N MET A 268 -20.85 9.75 -4.07
CA MET A 268 -20.36 10.21 -2.76
C MET A 268 -19.83 11.65 -2.90
N LYS A 269 -19.86 12.38 -1.78
CA LYS A 269 -19.25 13.74 -1.67
C LYS A 269 -17.85 13.71 -1.06
N ASP A 270 -17.46 12.55 -0.55
CA ASP A 270 -16.22 12.37 0.20
C ASP A 270 -15.00 12.43 -0.72
N ARG A 271 -13.85 12.78 -0.15
CA ARG A 271 -12.62 13.05 -0.86
C ARG A 271 -11.42 12.32 -0.25
N GLY A 272 -10.50 11.88 -1.10
CA GLY A 272 -9.25 11.28 -0.64
C GLY A 272 -9.49 10.07 0.28
N THR A 273 -8.82 10.02 1.42
CA THR A 273 -8.97 8.93 2.40
C THR A 273 -10.35 8.87 3.06
N ASP A 274 -11.16 9.95 3.00
CA ASP A 274 -12.51 9.94 3.56
C ASP A 274 -13.50 9.10 2.74
N LEU A 275 -13.14 8.68 1.53
CA LEU A 275 -13.87 7.69 0.74
C LEU A 275 -13.89 6.31 1.39
N LEU A 276 -12.84 5.98 2.17
CA LEU A 276 -12.64 4.65 2.74
C LEU A 276 -13.64 4.36 3.88
N GLY A 277 -13.97 3.08 4.02
CA GLY A 277 -14.79 2.57 5.11
C GLY A 277 -16.28 2.91 5.03
N LYS A 278 -16.70 3.80 4.14
CA LYS A 278 -18.11 4.22 4.01
C LYS A 278 -18.91 3.35 3.04
N ALA A 279 -18.25 2.90 1.97
CA ALA A 279 -18.87 2.05 0.97
C ALA A 279 -17.85 1.05 0.42
N PRO A 280 -17.43 0.04 1.21
CA PRO A 280 -16.39 -0.92 0.81
C PRO A 280 -16.61 -1.57 -0.56
N PRO A 281 -17.85 -1.92 -0.97
CA PRO A 281 -18.10 -2.47 -2.30
C PRO A 281 -17.75 -1.52 -3.46
N LEU A 282 -17.75 -0.21 -3.22
CA LEU A 282 -17.51 0.81 -4.24
C LEU A 282 -16.06 1.31 -4.25
N ILE A 283 -15.31 1.12 -3.17
CA ILE A 283 -13.95 1.66 -3.02
C ILE A 283 -12.95 0.53 -2.76
N GLU A 284 -12.99 -0.11 -1.59
CA GLU A 284 -11.96 -1.08 -1.17
C GLU A 284 -11.97 -2.35 -2.00
N ILE A 285 -13.15 -2.88 -2.35
CA ILE A 285 -13.24 -4.09 -3.19
C ILE A 285 -12.69 -3.84 -4.59
N PRO A 286 -13.01 -2.76 -5.32
CA PRO A 286 -12.33 -2.42 -6.56
C PRO A 286 -10.82 -2.23 -6.42
N MET A 287 -10.34 -1.58 -5.34
CA MET A 287 -8.90 -1.45 -5.07
C MET A 287 -8.23 -2.83 -4.93
N LEU A 288 -8.84 -3.74 -4.16
CA LEU A 288 -8.35 -5.12 -4.01
C LEU A 288 -8.29 -5.86 -5.34
N LYS A 289 -9.36 -5.81 -6.14
CA LYS A 289 -9.42 -6.46 -7.46
C LYS A 289 -8.35 -5.92 -8.41
N PHE A 290 -8.15 -4.61 -8.38
CA PHE A 290 -7.12 -3.95 -9.18
C PHE A 290 -5.72 -4.40 -8.77
N LEU A 291 -5.42 -4.40 -7.46
CA LEU A 291 -4.14 -4.88 -6.94
C LEU A 291 -3.93 -6.37 -7.21
N ASP A 292 -4.98 -7.20 -7.09
CA ASP A 292 -4.89 -8.62 -7.42
C ASP A 292 -4.51 -8.83 -8.89
N THR A 293 -5.11 -8.07 -9.79
CA THR A 293 -4.85 -8.19 -11.24
C THR A 293 -3.48 -7.65 -11.63
N HIS A 294 -3.11 -6.46 -11.13
CA HIS A 294 -1.95 -5.71 -11.63
C HIS A 294 -0.71 -5.79 -10.73
N LEU A 295 -0.81 -6.48 -9.59
CA LEU A 295 0.31 -6.66 -8.68
C LEU A 295 0.49 -8.12 -8.27
N LYS A 296 -0.55 -8.79 -7.74
CA LYS A 296 -0.42 -10.15 -7.22
C LYS A 296 -0.21 -11.16 -8.34
N LYS A 297 -1.03 -11.10 -9.40
CA LYS A 297 -1.02 -12.07 -10.53
C LYS A 297 0.10 -11.85 -11.54
N ILE A 298 0.81 -10.73 -11.49
CA ILE A 298 1.95 -10.53 -12.41
C ILE A 298 3.14 -11.40 -12.00
N THR A 299 3.84 -11.92 -12.99
CA THR A 299 5.08 -12.68 -12.77
C THR A 299 6.27 -11.74 -12.82
N VAL A 300 6.87 -11.49 -11.67
CA VAL A 300 8.11 -10.74 -11.52
C VAL A 300 9.05 -11.57 -10.65
N PRO A 301 10.14 -12.10 -11.21
CA PRO A 301 11.06 -12.92 -10.41
C PRO A 301 11.72 -12.06 -9.33
N TRP A 302 11.97 -12.69 -8.18
CA TRP A 302 12.79 -12.06 -7.16
C TRP A 302 14.23 -11.92 -7.68
N VAL A 303 14.82 -10.73 -7.54
CA VAL A 303 16.18 -10.43 -7.98
C VAL A 303 16.90 -9.66 -6.88
N ASP A 304 18.07 -10.13 -6.47
CA ASP A 304 18.94 -9.44 -5.52
C ASP A 304 19.21 -7.99 -5.99
N ARG A 305 18.97 -7.02 -5.11
CA ARG A 305 19.09 -5.58 -5.39
C ARG A 305 20.44 -4.97 -4.99
N ARG A 306 21.30 -5.74 -4.33
CA ARG A 306 22.66 -5.30 -4.03
C ARG A 306 23.51 -5.36 -5.30
N SER A 307 24.37 -4.38 -5.49
CA SER A 307 25.36 -4.44 -6.56
C SER A 307 26.19 -5.73 -6.46
N ARG A 308 26.53 -6.34 -7.60
CA ARG A 308 27.41 -7.50 -7.62
C ARG A 308 28.81 -7.18 -7.11
N LEU A 309 29.19 -5.90 -7.10
CA LEU A 309 30.46 -5.43 -6.56
C LEU A 309 30.45 -5.35 -5.03
N ASP A 310 29.26 -5.38 -4.42
CA ASP A 310 29.05 -5.26 -2.96
C ASP A 310 28.60 -6.60 -2.31
N ARG A 311 28.64 -7.72 -3.04
CA ARG A 311 28.25 -9.07 -2.58
C ARG A 311 29.40 -9.88 -2.05
#